data_6bf9dde2c59ad7d270945a0efa0adccb
#
_entry.id   6bf9dde2c59ad7d270945a0efa0adccb
#
_cell.length_a   1.000
_cell.length_b   1.000
_cell.length_c   1.000
_cell.angle_alpha   90.00
_cell.angle_beta   90.00
_cell.angle_gamma   90.00
#
_symmetry.space_group_name_H-M   'P 1'
#
loop_
_entity.id
_entity.type
_entity.pdbx_description
1 polymer ?
#
loop_
_entity_poly.entity_id
_entity_poly.type
_entity_poly.pdbx_seq_one_letter_code
_entity_poly.pdbx_strand_id
1 'polypeptide(L)'
;MLDDVTLIYQQEPDITKQELTRVLRHRDISKGVCDIIEEHTDPTQPYAFYFEGSSYGTSRFGTNSLIDLASASSILKSDMIDRFDVKEMEVYAPTTIKKFAGKGNMSKLDMWEAFLCLKTLNHSELFKFCQQFKGDKKIMKPLDDLVDAYYLLEYVNSLQTNSTSQA
;
A
#
# COMPACT_ATOMS: atom_id res chain seq x y z
N MET A 1 13.25 -12.48 1.50
CA MET A 1 13.71 -12.04 2.82
C MET A 1 12.88 -10.80 3.15
N LEU A 2 11.86 -10.96 3.99
CA LEU A 2 10.91 -9.90 4.38
C LEU A 2 11.25 -9.42 5.80
N ASP A 3 12.53 -9.12 6.05
CA ASP A 3 12.97 -8.80 7.40
C ASP A 3 12.76 -7.34 7.79
N ASP A 4 12.44 -6.46 6.83
CA ASP A 4 12.31 -5.01 7.07
C ASP A 4 10.98 -4.46 6.54
N VAL A 5 9.88 -4.76 7.23
CA VAL A 5 8.65 -3.99 7.05
C VAL A 5 8.70 -2.79 7.97
N THR A 6 9.07 -1.65 7.43
CA THR A 6 9.04 -0.37 8.16
C THR A 6 7.62 0.21 8.07
N LEU A 7 7.01 0.39 9.23
CA LEU A 7 5.69 1.00 9.39
C LEU A 7 5.84 2.52 9.38
N ILE A 8 5.35 3.17 8.35
CA ILE A 8 5.40 4.61 8.25
C ILE A 8 3.97 5.15 8.16
N TYR A 9 3.57 5.87 9.20
CA TYR A 9 2.32 6.61 9.23
C TYR A 9 2.61 8.10 9.25
N GLN A 10 2.15 8.80 8.20
CA GLN A 10 2.18 10.25 8.18
C GLN A 10 0.83 10.80 8.62
N GLN A 11 0.82 11.58 9.72
CA GLN A 11 -0.40 12.23 10.20
C GLN A 11 -0.86 13.28 9.18
N GLU A 12 -2.15 13.23 8.82
CA GLU A 12 -2.74 14.22 7.93
C GLU A 12 -2.74 15.61 8.57
N PRO A 13 -2.23 16.65 7.90
CA PRO A 13 -2.34 18.02 8.36
C PRO A 13 -3.80 18.51 8.33
N ASP A 14 -4.17 19.39 9.25
CA ASP A 14 -5.50 20.04 9.29
C ASP A 14 -5.71 20.95 8.06
N ILE A 15 -6.87 20.84 7.38
CA ILE A 15 -6.99 21.33 6.00
C ILE A 15 -8.11 22.34 5.83
N THR A 16 -7.76 23.45 5.21
CA THR A 16 -8.70 24.40 4.64
C THR A 16 -9.13 24.01 3.22
N LYS A 17 -10.40 24.33 2.86
CA LYS A 17 -11.11 23.82 1.67
C LYS A 17 -10.67 24.40 0.30
N GLN A 18 -9.51 25.03 0.18
CA GLN A 18 -9.06 25.62 -1.08
C GLN A 18 -8.25 24.61 -1.91
N GLU A 19 -8.47 24.64 -3.24
CA GLU A 19 -7.79 23.73 -4.20
C GLU A 19 -6.27 23.78 -4.08
N LEU A 20 -5.70 24.99 -3.97
CA LEU A 20 -4.26 25.16 -3.79
C LEU A 20 -3.76 24.44 -2.52
N THR A 21 -4.46 24.62 -1.40
CA THR A 21 -4.09 23.95 -0.13
C THR A 21 -4.13 22.44 -0.28
N ARG A 22 -5.10 21.91 -1.01
CA ARG A 22 -5.25 20.48 -1.28
C ARG A 22 -4.08 19.93 -2.10
N VAL A 23 -3.70 20.63 -3.17
CA VAL A 23 -2.54 20.24 -4.01
C VAL A 23 -1.23 20.33 -3.22
N LEU A 24 -1.04 21.40 -2.45
CA LEU A 24 0.15 21.55 -1.60
C LEU A 24 0.25 20.42 -0.56
N ARG A 25 -0.85 20.05 0.07
CA ARG A 25 -0.90 18.90 0.97
C ARG A 25 -0.48 17.59 0.29
N HIS A 26 -1.02 17.31 -0.91
CA HIS A 26 -0.64 16.10 -1.64
C HIS A 26 0.86 16.08 -1.96
N ARG A 27 1.43 17.23 -2.30
CA ARG A 27 2.88 17.37 -2.51
C ARG A 27 3.68 17.14 -1.23
N ASP A 28 3.23 17.67 -0.10
CA ASP A 28 3.91 17.49 1.19
C ASP A 28 3.88 16.03 1.62
N ILE A 29 2.74 15.35 1.44
CA ILE A 29 2.62 13.90 1.70
C ILE A 29 3.55 13.12 0.76
N SER A 30 3.51 13.41 -0.54
CA SER A 30 4.34 12.76 -1.53
C SER A 30 5.83 12.91 -1.22
N LYS A 31 6.26 14.13 -0.88
CA LYS A 31 7.63 14.41 -0.45
C LYS A 31 8.01 13.56 0.77
N GLY A 32 7.18 13.55 1.81
CA GLY A 32 7.43 12.75 3.00
C GLY A 32 7.57 11.26 2.71
N VAL A 33 6.72 10.71 1.83
CA VAL A 33 6.82 9.30 1.40
C VAL A 33 8.15 9.06 0.67
N CYS A 34 8.53 9.92 -0.27
CA CYS A 34 9.80 9.80 -0.97
C CYS A 34 11.02 9.94 -0.04
N ASP A 35 10.99 10.88 0.91
CA ASP A 35 12.07 11.06 1.90
C ASP A 35 12.28 9.77 2.73
N ILE A 36 11.19 9.12 3.12
CA ILE A 36 11.22 7.85 3.85
C ILE A 36 11.79 6.71 2.99
N ILE A 37 11.39 6.62 1.73
CA ILE A 37 11.93 5.62 0.82
C ILE A 37 13.45 5.81 0.68
N GLU A 38 13.93 7.03 0.49
CA GLU A 38 15.36 7.34 0.40
C GLU A 38 16.12 6.96 1.68
N GLU A 39 15.52 7.20 2.85
CA GLU A 39 16.15 6.87 4.14
C GLU A 39 16.32 5.37 4.36
N HIS A 40 15.40 4.56 3.82
CA HIS A 40 15.31 3.13 4.13
C HIS A 40 15.75 2.22 2.98
N THR A 41 16.20 2.77 1.85
CA THR A 41 16.58 1.98 0.68
C THR A 41 17.97 2.37 0.16
N ASP A 42 18.59 1.47 -0.61
CA ASP A 42 19.87 1.74 -1.27
C ASP A 42 19.63 2.55 -2.55
N PRO A 43 20.09 3.83 -2.63
CA PRO A 43 19.85 4.67 -3.79
C PRO A 43 20.61 4.23 -5.05
N THR A 44 21.53 3.27 -4.94
CA THR A 44 22.26 2.72 -6.10
C THR A 44 21.49 1.63 -6.82
N GLN A 45 20.42 1.13 -6.23
CA GLN A 45 19.57 0.09 -6.81
C GLN A 45 18.37 0.71 -7.54
N PRO A 46 17.97 0.10 -8.66
CA PRO A 46 16.76 0.52 -9.34
C PRO A 46 15.51 0.16 -8.55
N TYR A 47 14.48 0.98 -8.66
CA TYR A 47 13.23 0.83 -7.94
C TYR A 47 12.14 0.19 -8.80
N ALA A 48 11.32 -0.63 -8.17
CA ALA A 48 10.05 -1.08 -8.68
C ALA A 48 8.94 -0.66 -7.70
N PHE A 49 7.91 0.03 -8.19
CA PHE A 49 6.81 0.51 -7.38
C PHE A 49 5.49 -0.17 -7.77
N TYR A 50 4.79 -0.65 -6.77
CA TYR A 50 3.52 -1.35 -6.94
C TYR A 50 2.44 -0.70 -6.11
N PHE A 51 1.30 -0.43 -6.72
CA PHE A 51 0.19 0.27 -6.09
C PHE A 51 -1.09 -0.56 -6.13
N GLU A 52 -1.87 -0.46 -5.08
CA GLU A 52 -3.27 -0.86 -5.16
C GLU A 52 -4.07 0.21 -5.90
N GLY A 53 -4.83 -0.22 -6.90
CA GLY A 53 -5.71 0.67 -7.67
C GLY A 53 -6.97 1.04 -6.90
N SER A 54 -7.56 2.17 -7.24
CA SER A 54 -8.85 2.56 -6.69
C SER A 54 -9.96 1.63 -7.23
N SER A 55 -10.81 1.12 -6.33
CA SER A 55 -12.02 0.41 -6.74
C SER A 55 -13.06 1.45 -7.19
N TYR A 56 -13.32 1.52 -8.49
CA TYR A 56 -14.35 2.38 -9.07
C TYR A 56 -15.80 1.90 -8.82
N GLY A 57 -15.99 0.90 -7.99
CA GLY A 57 -17.29 0.29 -7.70
C GLY A 57 -17.89 0.77 -6.40
N THR A 58 -18.96 1.51 -6.53
CA THR A 58 -19.94 1.94 -5.51
C THR A 58 -19.70 3.27 -4.81
N SER A 59 -20.56 4.15 -5.12
CA SER A 59 -21.14 5.40 -4.60
C SER A 59 -21.04 5.77 -3.10
N ARG A 60 -20.19 5.15 -2.30
CA ARG A 60 -19.98 5.57 -0.90
C ARG A 60 -19.00 6.74 -0.76
N PHE A 61 -18.15 6.92 -1.74
CA PHE A 61 -17.25 8.08 -1.81
C PHE A 61 -17.80 9.01 -2.87
N GLY A 62 -18.12 10.25 -2.50
CA GLY A 62 -18.53 11.27 -3.47
C GLY A 62 -17.45 11.42 -4.57
N THR A 63 -17.87 11.82 -5.76
CA THR A 63 -16.98 12.03 -6.94
C THR A 63 -15.73 12.85 -6.58
N ASN A 64 -15.87 13.83 -5.70
CA ASN A 64 -14.77 14.68 -5.23
C ASN A 64 -13.68 13.90 -4.49
N SER A 65 -14.04 12.90 -3.68
CA SER A 65 -13.05 12.08 -2.97
C SER A 65 -12.25 11.15 -3.91
N LEU A 66 -12.89 10.69 -4.99
CA LEU A 66 -12.18 9.88 -6.01
C LEU A 66 -11.21 10.73 -6.82
N ILE A 67 -11.61 11.95 -7.19
CA ILE A 67 -10.75 12.91 -7.89
C ILE A 67 -9.55 13.28 -6.99
N ASP A 68 -9.79 13.53 -5.71
CA ASP A 68 -8.77 13.86 -4.73
C ASP A 68 -7.74 12.75 -4.58
N LEU A 69 -8.21 11.50 -4.42
CA LEU A 69 -7.34 10.32 -4.35
C LEU A 69 -6.54 10.10 -5.64
N ALA A 70 -7.17 10.27 -6.80
CA ALA A 70 -6.48 10.15 -8.09
C ALA A 70 -5.40 11.23 -8.25
N SER A 71 -5.69 12.46 -7.83
CA SER A 71 -4.74 13.57 -7.86
C SER A 71 -3.54 13.30 -6.93
N ALA A 72 -3.80 12.88 -5.70
CA ALA A 72 -2.75 12.51 -4.74
C ALA A 72 -1.85 11.39 -5.29
N SER A 73 -2.46 10.33 -5.84
CA SER A 73 -1.72 9.22 -6.45
C SER A 73 -0.88 9.66 -7.65
N SER A 74 -1.39 10.58 -8.48
CA SER A 74 -0.65 11.08 -9.65
C SER A 74 0.55 11.93 -9.23
N ILE A 75 0.39 12.79 -8.23
CA ILE A 75 1.50 13.59 -7.68
C ILE A 75 2.57 12.69 -7.11
N LEU A 76 2.20 11.69 -6.28
CA LEU A 76 3.15 10.75 -5.71
C LEU A 76 3.95 9.99 -6.78
N LYS A 77 3.28 9.47 -7.80
CA LYS A 77 3.93 8.76 -8.90
C LYS A 77 4.88 9.66 -9.69
N SER A 78 4.50 10.91 -9.93
CA SER A 78 5.37 11.89 -10.59
C SER A 78 6.63 12.15 -9.77
N ASP A 79 6.48 12.43 -8.47
CA ASP A 79 7.62 12.68 -7.58
C ASP A 79 8.54 11.46 -7.47
N MET A 80 7.98 10.25 -7.47
CA MET A 80 8.78 9.02 -7.48
C MET A 80 9.60 8.87 -8.77
N ILE A 81 9.01 9.17 -9.93
CA ILE A 81 9.73 9.12 -11.23
C ILE A 81 10.85 10.17 -11.27
N ASP A 82 10.61 11.34 -10.69
CA ASP A 82 11.59 12.42 -10.69
C ASP A 82 12.76 12.17 -9.72
N ARG A 83 12.54 11.39 -8.64
CA ARG A 83 13.54 11.19 -7.57
C ARG A 83 14.30 9.88 -7.65
N PHE A 84 13.73 8.83 -8.26
CA PHE A 84 14.27 7.47 -8.23
C PHE A 84 14.55 6.93 -9.64
N ASP A 85 15.53 6.04 -9.76
CA ASP A 85 15.72 5.24 -10.97
C ASP A 85 14.62 4.17 -11.07
N VAL A 86 13.45 4.57 -11.56
CA VAL A 86 12.26 3.71 -11.63
C VAL A 86 12.34 2.83 -12.86
N LYS A 87 12.43 1.52 -12.66
CA LYS A 87 12.38 0.51 -13.74
C LYS A 87 11.00 -0.05 -13.99
N GLU A 88 10.18 -0.09 -12.95
CA GLU A 88 8.84 -0.66 -13.05
C GLU A 88 7.88 0.14 -12.15
N MET A 89 6.69 0.39 -12.66
CA MET A 89 5.62 1.02 -11.89
C MET A 89 4.28 0.46 -12.33
N GLU A 90 3.65 -0.33 -11.48
CA GLU A 90 2.39 -1.00 -11.81
C GLU A 90 1.28 -0.73 -10.80
N VAL A 91 0.04 -0.90 -11.26
CA VAL A 91 -1.17 -0.72 -10.44
C VAL A 91 -2.03 -1.98 -10.56
N TYR A 92 -2.30 -2.61 -9.44
CA TYR A 92 -3.11 -3.81 -9.37
C TYR A 92 -4.51 -3.53 -8.82
N ALA A 93 -5.52 -4.14 -9.42
CA ALA A 93 -6.90 -3.99 -8.94
C ALA A 93 -7.06 -4.62 -7.54
N PRO A 94 -7.80 -3.99 -6.62
CA PRO A 94 -8.06 -4.54 -5.28
C PRO A 94 -8.63 -5.97 -5.31
N THR A 95 -9.47 -6.27 -6.31
CA THR A 95 -10.04 -7.61 -6.48
C THR A 95 -9.00 -8.67 -6.82
N THR A 96 -7.91 -8.30 -7.49
CA THR A 96 -6.78 -9.19 -7.79
C THR A 96 -6.05 -9.56 -6.51
N ILE A 97 -5.73 -8.57 -5.68
CA ILE A 97 -5.05 -8.77 -4.39
C ILE A 97 -5.92 -9.63 -3.45
N LYS A 98 -7.21 -9.32 -3.35
CA LYS A 98 -8.16 -10.11 -2.56
C LYS A 98 -8.28 -11.55 -3.05
N LYS A 99 -8.28 -11.77 -4.37
CA LYS A 99 -8.29 -13.11 -4.95
C LYS A 99 -7.03 -13.90 -4.61
N PHE A 100 -5.90 -13.25 -4.56
CA PHE A 100 -4.63 -13.85 -4.13
C PHE A 100 -4.65 -14.21 -2.64
N ALA A 101 -5.18 -13.34 -1.78
CA ALA A 101 -5.34 -13.60 -0.35
C ALA A 101 -6.34 -14.74 -0.05
N GLY A 102 -7.27 -15.02 -0.97
CA GLY A 102 -8.26 -16.09 -0.85
C GLY A 102 -9.39 -15.99 -1.87
N LYS A 103 -10.28 -15.00 -1.73
CA LYS A 103 -11.44 -14.81 -2.63
C LYS A 103 -11.55 -13.34 -3.06
N GLY A 104 -11.84 -13.09 -4.34
CA GLY A 104 -11.89 -11.72 -4.89
C GLY A 104 -12.92 -10.78 -4.24
N ASN A 105 -13.87 -11.30 -3.47
CA ASN A 105 -14.87 -10.53 -2.73
C ASN A 105 -14.64 -10.51 -1.21
N MET A 106 -13.42 -10.82 -0.74
CA MET A 106 -13.09 -10.77 0.68
C MET A 106 -13.34 -9.38 1.25
N SER A 107 -13.93 -9.34 2.44
CA SER A 107 -13.98 -8.10 3.24
C SER A 107 -12.60 -7.80 3.83
N LYS A 108 -12.41 -6.59 4.36
CA LYS A 108 -11.17 -6.25 5.09
C LYS A 108 -10.96 -7.16 6.30
N LEU A 109 -12.04 -7.53 6.98
CA LEU A 109 -11.96 -8.45 8.11
C LEU A 109 -11.52 -9.85 7.68
N ASP A 110 -12.06 -10.37 6.56
CA ASP A 110 -11.64 -11.68 6.04
C ASP A 110 -10.15 -11.69 5.66
N MET A 111 -9.65 -10.60 5.05
CA MET A 111 -8.23 -10.47 4.72
C MET A 111 -7.36 -10.42 5.98
N TRP A 112 -7.80 -9.70 6.98
CA TRP A 112 -7.15 -9.63 8.29
C TRP A 112 -7.08 -10.99 8.97
N GLU A 113 -8.19 -11.72 9.04
CA GLU A 113 -8.23 -13.06 9.62
C GLU A 113 -7.33 -14.03 8.86
N ALA A 114 -7.34 -13.97 7.51
CA ALA A 114 -6.43 -14.76 6.68
C ALA A 114 -4.96 -14.45 6.98
N PHE A 115 -4.61 -13.16 7.10
CA PHE A 115 -3.26 -12.73 7.46
C PHE A 115 -2.83 -13.28 8.83
N LEU A 116 -3.68 -13.20 9.84
CA LEU A 116 -3.39 -13.72 11.19
C LEU A 116 -3.28 -15.25 11.26
N CYS A 117 -3.70 -15.96 10.21
CA CYS A 117 -3.52 -17.41 10.09
C CYS A 117 -2.22 -17.83 9.38
N LEU A 118 -1.43 -16.89 8.85
CA LEU A 118 -0.19 -17.18 8.15
C LEU A 118 0.91 -17.63 9.13
N LYS A 119 1.20 -18.91 9.14
CA LYS A 119 2.22 -19.49 10.04
C LYS A 119 3.66 -19.10 9.66
N THR A 120 3.88 -18.76 8.40
CA THR A 120 5.21 -18.38 7.86
C THR A 120 5.73 -17.07 8.39
N LEU A 121 4.85 -16.21 8.91
CA LEU A 121 5.17 -14.85 9.38
C LEU A 121 5.37 -14.75 10.90
N ASN A 122 5.33 -15.85 11.63
CA ASN A 122 5.41 -15.84 13.11
C ASN A 122 6.62 -15.10 13.69
N HIS A 123 7.64 -14.86 12.89
CA HIS A 123 8.87 -14.16 13.31
C HIS A 123 8.90 -12.69 12.86
N SER A 124 8.00 -12.24 11.98
CA SER A 124 8.00 -10.84 11.54
C SER A 124 7.44 -9.91 12.61
N GLU A 125 8.04 -8.73 12.77
CA GLU A 125 7.57 -7.71 13.71
C GLU A 125 6.17 -7.21 13.37
N LEU A 126 5.87 -7.07 12.08
CA LEU A 126 4.52 -6.75 11.61
C LEU A 126 3.49 -7.76 12.13
N PHE A 127 3.77 -9.06 11.98
CA PHE A 127 2.85 -10.10 12.41
C PHE A 127 2.66 -10.09 13.93
N LYS A 128 3.75 -9.97 14.70
CA LYS A 128 3.70 -9.86 16.16
C LYS A 128 2.88 -8.65 16.62
N PHE A 129 3.08 -7.51 15.95
CA PHE A 129 2.28 -6.31 16.21
C PHE A 129 0.79 -6.55 15.93
N CYS A 130 0.46 -7.11 14.77
CA CYS A 130 -0.92 -7.41 14.39
C CYS A 130 -1.60 -8.43 15.31
N GLN A 131 -0.87 -9.41 15.84
CA GLN A 131 -1.41 -10.42 16.77
C GLN A 131 -2.00 -9.81 18.05
N GLN A 132 -1.55 -8.65 18.49
CA GLN A 132 -2.08 -7.94 19.65
C GLN A 132 -3.55 -7.52 19.49
N PHE A 133 -4.01 -7.39 18.24
CA PHE A 133 -5.38 -6.98 17.89
C PHE A 133 -6.24 -8.15 17.39
N LYS A 134 -5.78 -9.38 17.61
CA LYS A 134 -6.54 -10.58 17.24
C LYS A 134 -7.82 -10.68 18.05
N GLY A 135 -8.93 -10.80 17.33
CA GLY A 135 -10.28 -10.89 17.94
C GLY A 135 -11.05 -9.58 17.98
N ASP A 136 -10.45 -8.47 17.55
CA ASP A 136 -11.16 -7.22 17.40
C ASP A 136 -12.20 -7.33 16.27
N LYS A 137 -13.43 -6.89 16.57
CA LYS A 137 -14.53 -6.89 15.58
C LYS A 137 -14.37 -5.84 14.49
N LYS A 138 -13.48 -4.90 14.68
CA LYS A 138 -13.20 -3.80 13.75
C LYS A 138 -11.70 -3.56 13.70
N ILE A 139 -11.14 -3.71 12.51
CA ILE A 139 -9.75 -3.40 12.27
C ILE A 139 -9.58 -1.87 12.30
N MET A 140 -8.66 -1.41 13.13
CA MET A 140 -8.31 0.01 13.19
C MET A 140 -7.32 0.37 12.09
N LYS A 141 -7.44 1.59 11.55
CA LYS A 141 -6.37 2.14 10.71
C LYS A 141 -5.12 2.40 11.56
N PRO A 142 -3.90 2.15 11.04
CA PRO A 142 -3.56 1.76 9.66
C PRO A 142 -3.45 0.24 9.42
N LEU A 143 -3.92 -0.63 10.33
CA LEU A 143 -3.70 -2.08 10.27
C LEU A 143 -4.29 -2.72 9.00
N ASP A 144 -5.45 -2.25 8.55
CA ASP A 144 -6.06 -2.72 7.31
C ASP A 144 -5.21 -2.37 6.08
N ASP A 145 -4.64 -1.16 6.05
CA ASP A 145 -3.80 -0.70 4.94
C ASP A 145 -2.46 -1.48 4.91
N LEU A 146 -1.93 -1.87 6.07
CA LEU A 146 -0.74 -2.72 6.17
C LEU A 146 -0.95 -4.13 5.63
N VAL A 147 -2.10 -4.72 5.92
CA VAL A 147 -2.44 -6.06 5.41
C VAL A 147 -2.64 -6.01 3.90
N ASP A 148 -3.28 -4.96 3.38
CA ASP A 148 -3.42 -4.74 1.93
C ASP A 148 -2.04 -4.62 1.26
N ALA A 149 -1.12 -3.83 1.84
CA ALA A 149 0.25 -3.68 1.35
C ALA A 149 1.06 -5.00 1.40
N TYR A 150 0.91 -5.79 2.47
CA TYR A 150 1.53 -7.11 2.60
C TYR A 150 1.07 -8.05 1.47
N TYR A 151 -0.23 -8.18 1.24
CA TYR A 151 -0.73 -9.05 0.19
C TYR A 151 -0.37 -8.56 -1.22
N LEU A 152 -0.27 -7.25 -1.43
CA LEU A 152 0.24 -6.69 -2.69
C LEU A 152 1.69 -7.14 -2.93
N LEU A 153 2.55 -7.02 -1.93
CA LEU A 153 3.95 -7.44 -2.01
C LEU A 153 4.09 -8.95 -2.30
N GLU A 154 3.35 -9.78 -1.56
CA GLU A 154 3.37 -11.25 -1.76
C GLU A 154 2.86 -11.64 -3.15
N TYR A 155 1.83 -10.96 -3.65
CA TYR A 155 1.33 -11.17 -5.00
C TYR A 155 2.40 -10.89 -6.05
N VAL A 156 3.08 -9.74 -5.96
CA VAL A 156 4.16 -9.37 -6.88
C VAL A 156 5.31 -10.37 -6.81
N ASN A 157 5.76 -10.76 -5.63
CA ASN A 157 6.79 -11.77 -5.45
C ASN A 157 6.42 -13.09 -6.12
N SER A 158 5.16 -13.49 -6.06
CA SER A 158 4.66 -14.71 -6.71
C SER A 158 4.74 -14.65 -8.23
N LEU A 159 4.52 -13.47 -8.83
CA LEU A 159 4.65 -13.27 -10.28
C LEU A 159 6.11 -13.39 -10.73
N GLN A 160 7.04 -12.79 -10.00
CA GLN A 160 8.46 -12.83 -10.32
C GLN A 160 9.02 -14.26 -10.23
N THR A 161 8.63 -15.01 -9.21
CA THR A 161 9.06 -16.42 -9.03
C THR A 161 8.57 -17.30 -10.17
N ASN A 162 7.33 -17.12 -10.64
CA ASN A 162 6.77 -17.87 -11.75
C ASN A 162 7.45 -17.55 -13.10
N SER A 163 7.86 -16.31 -13.31
CA SER A 163 8.57 -15.88 -14.52
C SER A 163 9.97 -16.51 -14.63
N THR A 164 10.67 -16.66 -13.50
CA THR A 164 12.02 -17.25 -13.44
C THR A 164 11.99 -18.78 -13.65
N SER A 165 10.86 -19.44 -13.37
CA SER A 165 10.72 -20.89 -13.51
C SER A 165 10.39 -21.35 -14.95
N GLN A 166 10.14 -20.43 -15.86
CA GLN A 166 9.78 -20.70 -17.25
C GLN A 166 10.90 -20.35 -18.26
N ALA A 167 12.00 -19.81 -17.80
CA ALA A 167 13.20 -19.47 -18.59
C ALA A 167 14.29 -20.54 -18.40
#